data_54b0b839adcee6defd54821cbfb5040e
#
_entry.id   54b0b839adcee6defd54821cbfb5040e
#
_cell.length_a   1.000
_cell.length_b   1.000
_cell.length_c   1.000
_cell.angle_alpha   90.00
_cell.angle_beta   90.00
_cell.angle_gamma   90.00
#
_symmetry.space_group_name_H-M   'P 1'
#
loop_
_entity.id
_entity.type
_entity.pdbx_description
1 polymer ?
#
loop_
_entity_poly.entity_id
_entity_poly.type
_entity_poly.pdbx_seq_one_letter_code
_entity_poly.pdbx_strand_id
1 'polypeptide(L)'
;MTAEQLSKLWAFARGDIAETTFENWFLAQDELEAPLGEDLHWSLASADYRDRDVVWKLRKSLAQHLRAHEKCECASIRDLAAIPMGGDGLDERVFATIENVRDHGGGLWWLHLSKCSECGQHWMIAQEERIFDEYFLRRISKGAAEGILSNTWPDEFITYERVLNIGHTFATPCVSMDAMSGSLIWSAEDLRKVRPEITVDEIARLLGVTPKNAKRLLQANGRQPPR
;
A
#
# COMPACT_ATOMS: atom_id res chain seq x y z
N MET A 1 -10.18 -22.13 -10.32
CA MET A 1 -8.89 -21.40 -10.24
C MET A 1 -8.31 -21.57 -8.84
N THR A 2 -7.03 -21.93 -8.72
CA THR A 2 -6.32 -22.06 -7.44
C THR A 2 -5.87 -20.68 -6.91
N ALA A 3 -5.52 -20.58 -5.63
CA ALA A 3 -4.98 -19.35 -5.07
C ALA A 3 -3.64 -18.94 -5.71
N GLU A 4 -2.83 -19.90 -6.14
CA GLU A 4 -1.57 -19.64 -6.84
C GLU A 4 -1.82 -19.06 -8.24
N GLN A 5 -2.76 -19.66 -9.00
CA GLN A 5 -3.16 -19.16 -10.31
C GLN A 5 -3.71 -17.75 -10.21
N LEU A 6 -4.60 -17.48 -9.25
CA LEU A 6 -5.14 -16.13 -9.00
C LEU A 6 -4.04 -15.11 -8.67
N SER A 7 -3.08 -15.50 -7.83
CA SER A 7 -1.93 -14.65 -7.48
C SER A 7 -1.07 -14.30 -8.69
N LYS A 8 -0.81 -15.26 -9.58
CA LYS A 8 -0.04 -15.04 -10.82
C LYS A 8 -0.78 -14.15 -11.82
N LEU A 9 -2.08 -14.35 -12.00
CA LEU A 9 -2.91 -13.50 -12.85
C LEU A 9 -2.93 -12.06 -12.35
N TRP A 10 -3.09 -11.85 -11.03
CA TRP A 10 -3.00 -10.51 -10.44
C TRP A 10 -1.60 -9.91 -10.55
N ALA A 11 -0.53 -10.69 -10.37
CA ALA A 11 0.83 -10.22 -10.55
C ALA A 11 1.08 -9.71 -11.98
N PHE A 12 0.54 -10.38 -13.00
CA PHE A 12 0.58 -9.89 -14.38
C PHE A 12 -0.28 -8.64 -14.58
N ALA A 13 -1.51 -8.65 -14.09
CA ALA A 13 -2.42 -7.51 -14.21
C ALA A 13 -1.84 -6.22 -13.63
N ARG A 14 -1.09 -6.32 -12.52
CA ARG A 14 -0.38 -5.21 -11.86
C ARG A 14 0.97 -4.85 -12.50
N GLY A 15 1.50 -5.69 -13.40
CA GLY A 15 2.85 -5.51 -13.96
C GLY A 15 3.98 -5.94 -13.03
N ASP A 16 3.72 -6.78 -12.05
CA ASP A 16 4.71 -7.26 -11.07
C ASP A 16 5.64 -8.35 -11.65
N ILE A 17 5.22 -9.00 -12.73
CA ILE A 17 6.01 -10.01 -13.45
C ILE A 17 6.20 -9.61 -14.91
N ALA A 18 7.35 -10.01 -15.47
CA ALA A 18 7.67 -9.75 -16.88
C ALA A 18 6.71 -10.51 -17.80
N GLU A 19 6.43 -9.91 -18.95
CA GLU A 19 5.50 -10.43 -19.97
C GLU A 19 5.87 -11.84 -20.42
N THR A 20 7.14 -12.07 -20.72
CA THR A 20 7.63 -13.41 -21.14
C THR A 20 7.52 -14.45 -20.04
N THR A 21 7.69 -14.06 -18.79
CA THR A 21 7.51 -14.97 -17.64
C THR A 21 6.06 -15.35 -17.47
N PHE A 22 5.14 -14.38 -17.66
CA PHE A 22 3.70 -14.63 -17.62
C PHE A 22 3.26 -15.52 -18.79
N GLU A 23 3.67 -15.19 -20.03
CA GLU A 23 3.34 -15.94 -21.23
C GLU A 23 3.69 -17.42 -21.07
N ASN A 24 4.95 -17.72 -20.72
CA ASN A 24 5.41 -19.11 -20.53
C ASN A 24 4.62 -19.84 -19.45
N TRP A 25 4.32 -19.18 -18.34
CA TRP A 25 3.52 -19.75 -17.28
C TRP A 25 2.07 -19.98 -17.72
N PHE A 26 1.45 -18.99 -18.39
CA PHE A 26 0.05 -19.04 -18.82
C PHE A 26 -0.20 -20.16 -19.81
N LEU A 27 0.67 -20.32 -20.83
CA LEU A 27 0.57 -21.36 -21.83
C LEU A 27 0.74 -22.78 -21.28
N ALA A 28 1.27 -22.93 -20.07
CA ALA A 28 1.37 -24.21 -19.36
C ALA A 28 0.16 -24.50 -18.45
N GLN A 29 -0.91 -23.67 -18.49
CA GLN A 29 -2.08 -23.79 -17.61
C GLN A 29 -3.32 -24.19 -18.43
N ASP A 30 -3.55 -25.47 -18.63
CA ASP A 30 -4.70 -25.99 -19.42
C ASP A 30 -6.08 -25.70 -18.76
N GLU A 31 -6.09 -25.41 -17.44
CA GLU A 31 -7.33 -25.29 -16.65
C GLU A 31 -7.86 -23.84 -16.56
N LEU A 32 -7.16 -22.85 -17.15
CA LEU A 32 -7.55 -21.44 -17.01
C LEU A 32 -8.64 -20.98 -17.97
N GLU A 33 -8.96 -21.76 -19.01
CA GLU A 33 -10.00 -21.38 -19.97
C GLU A 33 -11.37 -21.24 -19.31
N ALA A 34 -11.79 -22.25 -18.53
CA ALA A 34 -13.09 -22.21 -17.87
C ALA A 34 -13.29 -21.03 -16.90
N PRO A 35 -12.33 -20.69 -16.01
CA PRO A 35 -12.50 -19.54 -15.11
C PRO A 35 -12.29 -18.18 -15.77
N LEU A 36 -11.61 -18.08 -16.91
CA LEU A 36 -11.39 -16.80 -17.62
C LEU A 36 -12.43 -16.57 -18.71
N GLY A 37 -13.09 -17.63 -19.18
CA GLY A 37 -13.93 -17.62 -20.38
C GLY A 37 -13.10 -17.65 -21.67
N GLU A 38 -13.70 -18.19 -22.73
CA GLU A 38 -13.04 -18.46 -24.02
C GLU A 38 -12.38 -17.19 -24.60
N ASP A 39 -13.09 -16.08 -24.65
CA ASP A 39 -12.63 -14.83 -25.27
C ASP A 39 -11.38 -14.25 -24.57
N LEU A 40 -11.39 -14.17 -23.25
CA LEU A 40 -10.25 -13.62 -22.49
C LEU A 40 -9.08 -14.60 -22.50
N HIS A 41 -9.35 -15.89 -22.34
CA HIS A 41 -8.32 -16.94 -22.42
C HIS A 41 -7.61 -16.90 -23.78
N TRP A 42 -8.38 -16.88 -24.88
CA TRP A 42 -7.83 -16.79 -26.23
C TRP A 42 -7.03 -15.51 -26.45
N SER A 43 -7.54 -14.38 -25.96
CA SER A 43 -6.84 -13.09 -26.05
C SER A 43 -5.48 -13.12 -25.33
N LEU A 44 -5.39 -13.80 -24.18
CA LEU A 44 -4.13 -13.98 -23.45
C LEU A 44 -3.20 -15.00 -24.15
N ALA A 45 -3.74 -16.10 -24.69
CA ALA A 45 -2.95 -17.16 -25.32
C ALA A 45 -2.34 -16.75 -26.67
N SER A 46 -3.03 -15.87 -27.43
CA SER A 46 -2.62 -15.46 -28.77
C SER A 46 -1.97 -14.08 -28.87
N ALA A 47 -1.70 -13.42 -27.74
CA ALA A 47 -1.21 -12.07 -27.70
C ALA A 47 0.27 -11.94 -28.15
N ASP A 48 0.58 -10.82 -28.80
CA ASP A 48 1.98 -10.38 -28.92
C ASP A 48 2.41 -9.63 -27.64
N TYR A 49 3.09 -10.32 -26.75
CA TYR A 49 3.59 -9.76 -25.48
C TYR A 49 4.75 -8.77 -25.65
N ARG A 50 5.24 -8.52 -26.89
CA ARG A 50 6.23 -7.48 -27.20
C ARG A 50 5.56 -6.13 -27.48
N ASP A 51 4.27 -6.16 -27.84
CA ASP A 51 3.49 -4.95 -28.08
C ASP A 51 2.94 -4.40 -26.74
N ARG A 52 3.46 -3.23 -26.35
CA ARG A 52 3.09 -2.57 -25.07
C ARG A 52 1.61 -2.20 -24.99
N ASP A 53 1.00 -1.82 -26.11
CA ASP A 53 -0.42 -1.43 -26.15
C ASP A 53 -1.33 -2.66 -26.00
N VAL A 54 -0.95 -3.78 -26.61
CA VAL A 54 -1.63 -5.06 -26.44
C VAL A 54 -1.54 -5.50 -24.98
N VAL A 55 -0.33 -5.51 -24.40
CA VAL A 55 -0.12 -5.90 -22.99
C VAL A 55 -0.91 -5.01 -22.05
N TRP A 56 -0.91 -3.69 -22.25
CA TRP A 56 -1.69 -2.77 -21.42
C TRP A 56 -3.19 -3.09 -21.45
N LYS A 57 -3.75 -3.34 -22.65
CA LYS A 57 -5.16 -3.72 -22.80
C LYS A 57 -5.47 -5.06 -22.11
N LEU A 58 -4.61 -6.07 -22.28
CA LEU A 58 -4.76 -7.36 -21.63
C LEU A 58 -4.76 -7.25 -20.11
N ARG A 59 -3.81 -6.52 -19.55
CA ARG A 59 -3.74 -6.27 -18.08
C ARG A 59 -5.02 -5.63 -17.57
N LYS A 60 -5.54 -4.64 -18.28
CA LYS A 60 -6.79 -3.97 -17.91
C LYS A 60 -7.99 -4.91 -17.99
N SER A 61 -8.14 -5.66 -19.09
CA SER A 61 -9.25 -6.61 -19.27
C SER A 61 -9.21 -7.74 -18.25
N LEU A 62 -8.01 -8.27 -17.97
CA LEU A 62 -7.81 -9.30 -16.96
C LEU A 62 -8.15 -8.77 -15.55
N ALA A 63 -7.66 -7.59 -15.18
CA ALA A 63 -8.00 -6.98 -13.89
C ALA A 63 -9.51 -6.76 -13.73
N GLN A 64 -10.18 -6.31 -14.78
CA GLN A 64 -11.63 -6.13 -14.78
C GLN A 64 -12.36 -7.47 -14.60
N HIS A 65 -11.95 -8.50 -15.33
CA HIS A 65 -12.53 -9.85 -15.23
C HIS A 65 -12.35 -10.43 -13.82
N LEU A 66 -11.11 -10.37 -13.27
CA LEU A 66 -10.83 -10.88 -11.94
C LEU A 66 -11.67 -10.19 -10.87
N ARG A 67 -11.76 -8.84 -10.89
CA ARG A 67 -12.60 -8.09 -9.95
C ARG A 67 -14.08 -8.47 -10.01
N ALA A 68 -14.60 -8.78 -11.20
CA ALA A 68 -16.00 -9.16 -11.33
C ALA A 68 -16.35 -10.51 -10.66
N HIS A 69 -15.33 -11.34 -10.39
CA HIS A 69 -15.50 -12.69 -9.83
C HIS A 69 -14.97 -12.80 -8.39
N GLU A 70 -14.29 -11.79 -7.87
CA GLU A 70 -13.77 -11.76 -6.50
C GLU A 70 -14.72 -10.97 -5.58
N LYS A 71 -14.88 -11.47 -4.34
CA LYS A 71 -15.73 -10.83 -3.33
C LYS A 71 -15.03 -9.72 -2.55
N CYS A 72 -13.70 -9.62 -2.68
CA CYS A 72 -12.87 -8.63 -2.01
C CYS A 72 -11.64 -8.27 -2.83
N GLU A 73 -11.03 -7.15 -2.52
CA GLU A 73 -9.81 -6.67 -3.20
C GLU A 73 -8.50 -7.32 -2.69
N CYS A 74 -8.54 -8.21 -1.70
CA CYS A 74 -7.31 -8.74 -1.09
C CYS A 74 -6.34 -9.37 -2.08
N ALA A 75 -6.82 -10.10 -3.08
CA ALA A 75 -5.96 -10.73 -4.09
C ALA A 75 -5.35 -9.70 -5.06
N SER A 76 -6.01 -8.57 -5.29
CA SER A 76 -5.53 -7.48 -6.15
C SER A 76 -4.40 -6.66 -5.50
N ILE A 77 -4.27 -6.69 -4.17
CA ILE A 77 -3.31 -5.90 -3.41
C ILE A 77 -1.99 -6.66 -3.24
N ARG A 78 -0.86 -5.96 -3.39
CA ARG A 78 0.48 -6.51 -3.11
C ARG A 78 0.66 -6.80 -1.61
N ASP A 79 1.68 -7.61 -1.28
CA ASP A 79 2.00 -7.93 0.11
C ASP A 79 2.40 -6.70 0.94
N LEU A 80 3.01 -5.73 0.28
CA LEU A 80 3.19 -4.37 0.77
C LEU A 80 2.59 -3.41 -0.26
N ALA A 81 1.63 -2.59 0.15
CA ALA A 81 0.92 -1.67 -0.72
C ALA A 81 0.71 -0.31 -0.07
N ALA A 82 0.65 0.73 -0.89
CA ALA A 82 0.15 2.05 -0.54
C ALA A 82 -1.18 2.26 -1.27
N ILE A 83 -2.19 2.75 -0.56
CA ILE A 83 -3.52 3.04 -1.09
C ILE A 83 -3.83 4.50 -0.77
N PRO A 84 -4.00 5.37 -1.79
CA PRO A 84 -4.35 6.76 -1.59
C PRO A 84 -5.66 6.92 -0.83
N MET A 85 -5.73 7.88 0.07
CA MET A 85 -6.96 8.26 0.76
C MET A 85 -7.83 9.07 -0.19
N GLY A 86 -8.97 8.51 -0.58
CA GLY A 86 -9.84 9.11 -1.59
C GLY A 86 -9.35 8.87 -3.03
N GLY A 87 -9.82 9.65 -3.99
CA GLY A 87 -9.43 9.54 -5.38
C GLY A 87 -10.36 8.65 -6.21
N ASP A 88 -9.88 7.52 -6.71
CA ASP A 88 -10.63 6.62 -7.62
C ASP A 88 -11.55 5.60 -6.90
N GLY A 89 -11.71 5.73 -5.58
CA GLY A 89 -12.52 4.84 -4.75
C GLY A 89 -11.89 3.46 -4.52
N LEU A 90 -10.57 3.34 -4.68
CA LEU A 90 -9.87 2.08 -4.36
C LEU A 90 -9.90 1.80 -2.86
N ASP A 91 -9.66 2.80 -2.04
CA ASP A 91 -9.76 2.71 -0.58
C ASP A 91 -11.15 2.26 -0.13
N GLU A 92 -12.21 2.84 -0.68
CA GLU A 92 -13.60 2.43 -0.39
C GLU A 92 -13.82 0.95 -0.71
N ARG A 93 -13.37 0.46 -1.87
CA ARG A 93 -13.51 -0.96 -2.25
C ARG A 93 -12.70 -1.89 -1.37
N VAL A 94 -11.48 -1.49 -1.02
CA VAL A 94 -10.60 -2.28 -0.15
C VAL A 94 -11.18 -2.40 1.26
N PHE A 95 -11.60 -1.27 1.82
CA PHE A 95 -12.14 -1.24 3.18
C PHE A 95 -13.60 -1.69 3.29
N ALA A 96 -14.31 -1.93 2.18
CA ALA A 96 -15.66 -2.52 2.21
C ALA A 96 -15.71 -3.90 2.89
N THR A 97 -14.61 -4.66 2.88
CA THR A 97 -14.54 -6.01 3.44
C THR A 97 -13.46 -6.18 4.51
N ILE A 98 -12.69 -5.15 4.79
CA ILE A 98 -11.61 -5.20 5.80
C ILE A 98 -12.12 -4.59 7.10
N GLU A 99 -12.17 -5.41 8.15
CA GLU A 99 -12.61 -5.02 9.48
C GLU A 99 -11.41 -4.84 10.42
N ASN A 100 -11.45 -3.81 11.25
CA ASN A 100 -10.47 -3.59 12.30
C ASN A 100 -10.64 -4.66 13.40
N VAL A 101 -9.54 -5.33 13.74
CA VAL A 101 -9.52 -6.37 14.79
C VAL A 101 -8.85 -5.85 16.05
N ARG A 102 -7.79 -5.05 15.91
CA ARG A 102 -7.03 -4.50 17.04
C ARG A 102 -6.25 -3.26 16.67
N ASP A 103 -6.28 -2.27 17.54
CA ASP A 103 -5.46 -1.06 17.45
C ASP A 103 -4.13 -1.25 18.19
N HIS A 104 -3.06 -0.69 17.62
CA HIS A 104 -1.77 -0.62 18.32
C HIS A 104 -1.80 0.42 19.45
N GLY A 105 -2.61 1.45 19.30
CA GLY A 105 -2.54 2.66 20.12
C GLY A 105 -1.37 3.54 19.69
N GLY A 106 -1.38 4.80 20.03
CA GLY A 106 -0.35 5.77 19.68
C GLY A 106 -0.96 7.05 19.14
N GLY A 107 -0.19 8.14 19.09
CA GLY A 107 -0.71 9.47 18.85
C GLY A 107 -0.36 10.11 17.51
N LEU A 108 0.54 9.53 16.71
CA LEU A 108 1.07 10.18 15.51
C LEU A 108 0.54 9.61 14.19
N TRP A 109 0.16 8.36 14.19
CA TRP A 109 -0.47 7.63 13.08
C TRP A 109 -1.39 6.55 13.67
N TRP A 110 -2.33 6.07 12.90
CA TRP A 110 -3.12 4.92 13.29
C TRP A 110 -2.50 3.64 12.75
N LEU A 111 -2.36 2.63 13.59
CA LEU A 111 -1.88 1.31 13.22
C LEU A 111 -2.86 0.26 13.72
N HIS A 112 -3.33 -0.57 12.79
CA HIS A 112 -4.36 -1.58 13.03
C HIS A 112 -3.91 -2.95 12.55
N LEU A 113 -4.30 -3.98 13.31
CA LEU A 113 -4.50 -5.32 12.77
C LEU A 113 -5.92 -5.37 12.22
N SER A 114 -6.06 -5.75 10.98
CA SER A 114 -7.36 -5.89 10.31
C SER A 114 -7.49 -7.23 9.63
N LYS A 115 -8.73 -7.66 9.36
CA LYS A 115 -9.04 -8.94 8.72
C LYS A 115 -10.13 -8.74 7.69
N CYS A 116 -9.97 -9.35 6.52
CA CYS A 116 -11.02 -9.40 5.52
C CYS A 116 -12.12 -10.37 5.94
N SER A 117 -13.36 -9.93 5.95
CA SER A 117 -14.54 -10.75 6.26
C SER A 117 -14.82 -11.83 5.20
N GLU A 118 -14.45 -11.57 3.93
CA GLU A 118 -14.73 -12.48 2.82
C GLU A 118 -13.69 -13.59 2.70
N CYS A 119 -12.39 -13.27 2.68
CA CYS A 119 -11.34 -14.27 2.45
C CYS A 119 -10.50 -14.63 3.70
N GLY A 120 -10.71 -13.90 4.80
CA GLY A 120 -9.98 -14.13 6.05
C GLY A 120 -8.53 -13.64 6.05
N GLN A 121 -8.07 -12.96 5.00
CA GLN A 121 -6.71 -12.40 4.94
C GLN A 121 -6.50 -11.35 6.02
N HIS A 122 -5.37 -11.45 6.73
CA HIS A 122 -4.99 -10.45 7.73
C HIS A 122 -4.05 -9.41 7.14
N TRP A 123 -4.25 -8.18 7.59
CA TRP A 123 -3.49 -7.02 7.19
C TRP A 123 -3.03 -6.22 8.41
N MET A 124 -1.81 -5.76 8.39
CA MET A 124 -1.34 -4.68 9.25
C MET A 124 -1.43 -3.39 8.44
N ILE A 125 -2.18 -2.41 8.94
CA ILE A 125 -2.52 -1.19 8.21
C ILE A 125 -2.07 0.01 9.01
N ALA A 126 -1.17 0.81 8.44
CA ALA A 126 -0.78 2.11 8.97
C ALA A 126 -1.46 3.22 8.16
N GLN A 127 -2.23 4.07 8.81
CA GLN A 127 -2.87 5.24 8.21
C GLN A 127 -2.00 6.46 8.49
N GLU A 128 -1.51 7.11 7.43
CA GLU A 128 -0.66 8.29 7.51
C GLU A 128 -1.26 9.45 6.70
N GLU A 129 -1.84 10.44 7.40
CA GLU A 129 -2.59 11.55 6.81
C GLU A 129 -1.79 12.86 6.72
N ARG A 130 -0.58 12.90 7.30
CA ARG A 130 0.14 14.17 7.47
C ARG A 130 1.08 14.48 6.31
N ILE A 131 1.74 13.44 5.76
CA ILE A 131 2.82 13.58 4.78
C ILE A 131 2.47 12.94 3.45
N PHE A 132 1.89 11.74 3.46
CA PHE A 132 1.61 10.97 2.24
C PHE A 132 0.13 10.90 1.89
N ASP A 133 -0.77 11.04 2.86
CA ASP A 133 -2.21 10.86 2.69
C ASP A 133 -2.56 9.46 2.16
N GLU A 134 -1.93 8.44 2.76
CA GLU A 134 -1.94 7.06 2.29
C GLU A 134 -2.26 6.08 3.43
N TYR A 135 -2.92 4.98 3.08
CA TYR A 135 -2.93 3.76 3.86
C TYR A 135 -1.78 2.86 3.39
N PHE A 136 -0.89 2.49 4.30
CA PHE A 136 0.16 1.49 4.04
C PHE A 136 -0.29 0.13 4.57
N LEU A 137 -0.43 -0.84 3.69
CA LEU A 137 -0.92 -2.18 4.00
C LEU A 137 0.22 -3.20 3.91
N ARG A 138 0.36 -4.01 4.94
CA ARG A 138 1.23 -5.20 4.91
C ARG A 138 0.37 -6.44 5.09
N ARG A 139 0.42 -7.36 4.11
CA ARG A 139 -0.16 -8.69 4.25
C ARG A 139 0.60 -9.46 5.32
N ILE A 140 -0.11 -10.08 6.26
CA ILE A 140 0.50 -10.86 7.32
C ILE A 140 -0.08 -12.27 7.38
N SER A 141 0.75 -13.20 7.84
CA SER A 141 0.33 -14.58 8.09
C SER A 141 -0.61 -14.69 9.30
N LYS A 142 -1.34 -15.78 9.39
CA LYS A 142 -2.17 -16.08 10.57
C LYS A 142 -1.34 -16.09 11.85
N GLY A 143 -0.14 -16.68 11.83
CA GLY A 143 0.74 -16.72 13.01
C GLY A 143 1.21 -15.32 13.44
N ALA A 144 1.52 -14.42 12.47
CA ALA A 144 1.85 -13.03 12.80
C ALA A 144 0.64 -12.28 13.39
N ALA A 145 -0.56 -12.53 12.88
CA ALA A 145 -1.78 -11.95 13.45
C ALA A 145 -2.03 -12.43 14.90
N GLU A 146 -1.81 -13.72 15.19
CA GLU A 146 -1.89 -14.28 16.54
C GLU A 146 -0.85 -13.63 17.48
N GLY A 147 0.37 -13.37 16.98
CA GLY A 147 1.39 -12.60 17.69
C GLY A 147 0.91 -11.19 18.05
N ILE A 148 0.31 -10.47 17.10
CA ILE A 148 -0.26 -9.14 17.35
C ILE A 148 -1.37 -9.20 18.40
N LEU A 149 -2.27 -10.19 18.33
CA LEU A 149 -3.32 -10.39 19.33
C LEU A 149 -2.74 -10.64 20.73
N SER A 150 -1.54 -11.23 20.81
CA SER A 150 -0.76 -11.41 22.05
C SER A 150 0.16 -10.22 22.36
N ASN A 151 -0.04 -9.07 21.72
CA ASN A 151 0.71 -7.81 21.88
C ASN A 151 2.14 -7.81 21.34
N THR A 152 2.45 -8.71 20.40
CA THR A 152 3.75 -8.76 19.71
C THR A 152 3.56 -8.25 18.29
N TRP A 153 3.78 -6.95 18.08
CA TRP A 153 3.66 -6.30 16.78
C TRP A 153 4.96 -6.46 15.97
N PRO A 154 4.86 -6.72 14.66
CA PRO A 154 5.99 -6.62 13.76
C PRO A 154 6.55 -5.18 13.73
N ASP A 155 7.86 -5.08 13.63
CA ASP A 155 8.60 -3.82 13.72
C ASP A 155 8.26 -2.76 12.65
N GLU A 156 7.63 -3.18 11.57
CA GLU A 156 7.58 -2.45 10.30
C GLU A 156 6.87 -1.10 10.36
N PHE A 157 5.79 -1.01 11.17
CA PHE A 157 4.96 0.20 11.32
C PHE A 157 4.87 0.73 12.74
N ILE A 158 5.64 0.18 13.70
CA ILE A 158 5.50 0.52 15.12
C ILE A 158 6.16 1.84 15.53
N THR A 159 6.84 2.54 14.62
CA THR A 159 7.32 3.89 14.83
C THR A 159 6.95 4.78 13.67
N TYR A 160 6.69 6.07 13.93
CA TYR A 160 6.35 7.02 12.88
C TYR A 160 7.43 7.14 11.81
N GLU A 161 8.71 7.11 12.21
CA GLU A 161 9.84 7.10 11.27
C GLU A 161 9.79 5.91 10.30
N ARG A 162 9.39 4.72 10.79
CA ARG A 162 9.27 3.53 9.93
C ARG A 162 8.13 3.68 8.93
N VAL A 163 7.00 4.22 9.37
CA VAL A 163 5.87 4.53 8.48
C VAL A 163 6.30 5.51 7.39
N LEU A 164 6.96 6.61 7.74
CA LEU A 164 7.47 7.58 6.77
C LEU A 164 8.51 6.95 5.80
N ASN A 165 9.40 6.10 6.30
CA ASN A 165 10.35 5.38 5.45
C ASN A 165 9.65 4.45 4.45
N ILE A 166 8.59 3.76 4.86
CA ILE A 166 7.78 2.93 3.96
C ILE A 166 7.15 3.78 2.85
N GLY A 167 6.62 4.96 3.15
CA GLY A 167 6.10 5.88 2.14
C GLY A 167 7.13 6.17 1.04
N HIS A 168 8.39 6.40 1.41
CA HIS A 168 9.46 6.63 0.44
C HIS A 168 9.80 5.41 -0.42
N THR A 169 9.54 4.18 0.02
CA THR A 169 9.78 2.97 -0.80
C THR A 169 8.84 2.88 -2.00
N PHE A 170 7.67 3.50 -1.93
CA PHE A 170 6.69 3.54 -3.02
C PHE A 170 6.93 4.68 -4.01
N ALA A 171 7.94 5.50 -3.82
CA ALA A 171 8.11 6.76 -4.55
C ALA A 171 6.85 7.65 -4.48
N THR A 172 6.03 7.48 -3.43
CA THR A 172 4.84 8.28 -3.18
C THR A 172 5.29 9.71 -2.83
N PRO A 173 4.84 10.72 -3.55
CA PRO A 173 5.22 12.10 -3.25
C PRO A 173 4.61 12.54 -1.93
N CYS A 174 5.37 13.28 -1.13
CA CYS A 174 4.79 13.99 0.02
C CYS A 174 3.72 14.99 -0.46
N VAL A 175 2.54 14.94 0.12
CA VAL A 175 1.38 15.75 -0.31
C VAL A 175 1.54 17.24 0.02
N SER A 176 2.45 17.62 0.92
CA SER A 176 2.64 19.00 1.35
C SER A 176 3.02 19.94 0.22
N MET A 177 2.07 20.77 -0.21
CA MET A 177 2.31 21.84 -1.20
C MET A 177 3.04 23.05 -0.61
N ASP A 178 2.92 23.27 0.71
CA ASP A 178 3.63 24.32 1.45
C ASP A 178 4.66 23.69 2.40
N ALA A 179 5.93 24.00 2.17
CA ALA A 179 7.04 23.53 3.01
C ALA A 179 6.97 24.02 4.48
N MET A 180 6.03 24.88 4.83
CA MET A 180 5.76 25.39 6.19
C MET A 180 4.35 25.06 6.68
N SER A 181 3.69 24.07 6.06
CA SER A 181 2.36 23.63 6.51
C SER A 181 2.36 23.16 7.97
N GLY A 182 1.22 23.30 8.64
CA GLY A 182 1.05 22.86 10.03
C GLY A 182 1.39 21.37 10.21
N SER A 183 1.00 20.53 9.26
CA SER A 183 1.29 19.08 9.28
C SER A 183 2.78 18.80 9.32
N LEU A 184 3.60 19.50 8.52
CA LEU A 184 5.06 19.35 8.52
C LEU A 184 5.68 19.87 9.80
N ILE A 185 5.19 21.00 10.35
CA ILE A 185 5.67 21.55 11.62
C ILE A 185 5.44 20.53 12.75
N TRP A 186 4.22 20.02 12.87
CA TRP A 186 3.88 19.04 13.90
C TRP A 186 4.66 17.74 13.74
N SER A 187 4.80 17.23 12.51
CA SER A 187 5.57 16.00 12.25
C SER A 187 7.05 16.16 12.60
N ALA A 188 7.66 17.32 12.28
CA ALA A 188 9.05 17.61 12.65
C ALA A 188 9.23 17.65 14.17
N GLU A 189 8.28 18.26 14.91
CA GLU A 189 8.26 18.28 16.36
C GLU A 189 8.16 16.90 16.98
N ASP A 190 7.21 16.13 16.49
CA ASP A 190 6.91 14.81 17.03
C ASP A 190 8.08 13.85 16.80
N LEU A 191 8.71 13.89 15.61
CA LEU A 191 9.96 13.15 15.34
C LEU A 191 11.05 13.52 16.36
N ARG A 192 11.20 14.81 16.68
CA ARG A 192 12.20 15.28 17.63
C ARG A 192 11.86 14.95 19.08
N LYS A 193 10.58 14.90 19.45
CA LYS A 193 10.14 14.44 20.78
C LYS A 193 10.44 12.97 21.01
N VAL A 194 10.18 12.13 19.98
CA VAL A 194 10.42 10.68 20.04
C VAL A 194 11.92 10.37 20.02
N ARG A 195 12.69 11.09 19.19
CA ARG A 195 14.15 10.93 19.05
C ARG A 195 14.84 12.30 19.11
N PRO A 196 15.21 12.78 20.33
CA PRO A 196 15.80 14.10 20.53
C PRO A 196 17.10 14.36 19.74
N GLU A 197 17.87 13.30 19.42
CA GLU A 197 19.13 13.35 18.69
C GLU A 197 18.94 13.30 17.16
N ILE A 198 17.72 13.20 16.64
CA ILE A 198 17.47 13.18 15.20
C ILE A 198 18.05 14.41 14.52
N THR A 199 18.79 14.20 13.45
CA THR A 199 19.43 15.29 12.71
C THR A 199 18.45 16.04 11.81
N VAL A 200 18.79 17.28 11.47
CA VAL A 200 18.00 18.08 10.51
C VAL A 200 17.89 17.39 9.14
N ASP A 201 18.98 16.72 8.71
CA ASP A 201 19.01 16.03 7.42
C ASP A 201 18.11 14.79 7.41
N GLU A 202 18.05 14.05 8.54
CA GLU A 202 17.13 12.93 8.69
C GLU A 202 15.67 13.40 8.68
N ILE A 203 15.34 14.48 9.39
CA ILE A 203 13.99 15.08 9.37
C ILE A 203 13.65 15.53 7.94
N ALA A 204 14.59 16.19 7.27
CA ALA A 204 14.38 16.63 5.88
C ALA A 204 14.04 15.46 4.96
N ARG A 205 14.79 14.36 5.08
CA ARG A 205 14.57 13.14 4.30
C ARG A 205 13.21 12.50 4.62
N LEU A 206 12.88 12.36 5.90
CA LEU A 206 11.64 11.74 6.36
C LEU A 206 10.41 12.54 5.91
N LEU A 207 10.49 13.86 5.93
CA LEU A 207 9.38 14.74 5.55
C LEU A 207 9.38 15.13 4.06
N GLY A 208 10.35 14.66 3.27
CA GLY A 208 10.45 15.00 1.85
C GLY A 208 10.73 16.48 1.57
N VAL A 209 11.39 17.20 2.50
CA VAL A 209 11.70 18.63 2.37
C VAL A 209 13.22 18.88 2.29
N THR A 210 13.61 20.09 1.93
CA THR A 210 15.04 20.48 1.97
C THR A 210 15.53 20.63 3.43
N PRO A 211 16.84 20.41 3.72
CA PRO A 211 17.41 20.66 5.06
C PRO A 211 17.17 22.09 5.56
N LYS A 212 17.17 23.07 4.64
CA LYS A 212 16.85 24.46 4.96
C LYS A 212 15.42 24.60 5.48
N ASN A 213 14.45 23.94 4.86
CA ASN A 213 13.06 23.95 5.27
C ASN A 213 12.89 23.16 6.58
N ALA A 214 13.49 21.99 6.74
CA ALA A 214 13.47 21.22 8.00
C ALA A 214 13.97 22.04 9.18
N LYS A 215 15.06 22.81 9.00
CA LYS A 215 15.55 23.74 10.04
C LYS A 215 14.54 24.82 10.38
N ARG A 216 13.83 25.37 9.39
CA ARG A 216 12.77 26.38 9.60
C ARG A 216 11.55 25.79 10.32
N LEU A 217 11.14 24.57 9.97
CA LEU A 217 10.06 23.85 10.66
C LEU A 217 10.35 23.71 12.14
N LEU A 218 11.56 23.28 12.51
CA LEU A 218 11.98 23.15 13.91
C LEU A 218 12.09 24.47 14.66
N GLN A 219 12.22 25.59 13.96
CA GLN A 219 12.26 26.95 14.54
C GLN A 219 10.87 27.59 14.63
N ALA A 220 9.91 27.14 13.85
CA ALA A 220 8.54 27.68 13.83
C ALA A 220 7.73 27.38 15.11
N ASN A 221 8.28 26.55 15.97
CA ASN A 221 7.73 25.96 17.19
C ASN A 221 7.40 26.92 18.33
N GLY A 222 7.38 28.18 18.14
CA GLY A 222 6.95 29.14 19.17
C GLY A 222 5.67 29.92 18.82
N ARG A 223 5.09 29.62 17.64
CA ARG A 223 3.90 30.31 17.15
C ARG A 223 2.77 29.30 16.93
N GLN A 224 1.91 29.12 17.94
CA GLN A 224 0.63 28.42 17.73
C GLN A 224 -0.07 29.06 16.52
N PRO A 225 -0.53 28.23 15.53
CA PRO A 225 -1.46 28.74 14.53
C PRO A 225 -2.76 29.16 15.24
N PRO A 226 -3.46 30.19 14.75
CA PRO A 226 -4.77 30.55 15.28
C PRO A 226 -5.71 29.35 15.15
N ARG A 227 -6.49 29.09 16.21
CA ARG A 227 -7.54 28.07 16.28
C ARG A 227 -8.64 28.38 15.29
#